data_f1d68ae089abddea97f3f34997245e84
#
_entry.id   f1d68ae089abddea97f3f34997245e84
#
_cell.length_a   1.000
_cell.length_b   1.000
_cell.length_c   1.000
_cell.angle_alpha   90.00
_cell.angle_beta   90.00
_cell.angle_gamma   90.00
#
_symmetry.space_group_name_H-M   'P 1'
#
loop_
_entity.id
_entity.type
_entity.pdbx_description
1 polymer ?
#
loop_
_entity_poly.entity_id
_entity_poly.type
_entity_poly.pdbx_seq_one_letter_code
_entity_poly.pdbx_strand_id
1 'polypeptide(L)'
;AFVRVEYSYYASELNAGSSYLDEQQLYINPVNCFLYPQAQENLGFEIQLHLPAHWEIASGLHFQANKTVVANFDQLADSPFICSGQIQRKSYEVNGTTFHICFNNQKQIPWEKVLEDFKRFTQQQIADFGEFPVPEFTFLIQSVPYAAYHGVEHLNSTVIALGPSSEVFTTLYTELLGVSSHE
;
A
#
# COMPACT_ATOMS: atom_id res chain seq x y z
N ALA A 1 35.29 -3.27 0.96
CA ALA A 1 34.92 -3.42 -0.46
C ALA A 1 33.41 -3.22 -0.58
N PHE A 2 32.94 -2.58 -1.64
CA PHE A 2 31.52 -2.47 -1.96
C PHE A 2 31.29 -3.04 -3.35
N VAL A 3 30.06 -3.47 -3.60
CA VAL A 3 29.60 -3.94 -4.91
C VAL A 3 28.46 -3.03 -5.35
N ARG A 4 28.50 -2.58 -6.60
CA ARG A 4 27.39 -1.86 -7.23
C ARG A 4 26.74 -2.77 -8.26
N VAL A 5 25.42 -2.87 -8.17
CA VAL A 5 24.59 -3.59 -9.12
C VAL A 5 23.64 -2.60 -9.76
N GLU A 6 23.59 -2.58 -11.09
CA GLU A 6 22.63 -1.78 -11.86
C GLU A 6 21.75 -2.72 -12.69
N TYR A 7 20.45 -2.50 -12.63
CA TYR A 7 19.48 -3.31 -13.35
C TYR A 7 18.23 -2.52 -13.68
N SER A 8 17.44 -3.04 -14.60
CA SER A 8 16.11 -2.51 -14.92
C SER A 8 15.07 -3.59 -14.69
N TYR A 9 13.88 -3.17 -14.26
CA TYR A 9 12.74 -4.05 -14.05
C TYR A 9 11.57 -3.55 -14.92
N TYR A 10 10.94 -4.45 -15.69
CA TYR A 10 9.79 -4.12 -16.52
C TYR A 10 8.50 -4.27 -15.73
N ALA A 11 8.01 -3.17 -15.17
CA ALA A 11 6.84 -3.09 -14.33
C ALA A 11 5.60 -2.74 -15.18
N SER A 12 4.93 -3.75 -15.74
CA SER A 12 3.84 -3.57 -16.71
C SER A 12 2.47 -4.01 -16.24
N GLU A 13 2.36 -4.66 -15.07
CA GLU A 13 1.10 -5.23 -14.60
C GLU A 13 0.61 -4.49 -13.35
N LEU A 14 -0.56 -3.87 -13.45
CA LEU A 14 -1.23 -3.21 -12.33
C LEU A 14 -2.23 -4.16 -11.66
N ASN A 15 -1.79 -4.88 -10.64
CA ASN A 15 -2.61 -5.68 -9.74
C ASN A 15 -1.97 -5.63 -8.34
N ALA A 16 -2.57 -6.25 -7.32
CA ALA A 16 -2.07 -6.16 -5.95
C ALA A 16 -0.71 -6.87 -5.74
N GLY A 17 -0.40 -7.91 -6.51
CA GLY A 17 0.81 -8.72 -6.34
C GLY A 17 2.00 -8.36 -7.24
N SER A 18 1.79 -7.56 -8.30
CA SER A 18 2.82 -7.20 -9.28
C SER A 18 3.46 -5.84 -8.99
N SER A 19 4.23 -5.31 -9.94
CA SER A 19 4.75 -3.94 -9.91
C SER A 19 4.39 -3.23 -11.20
N TYR A 20 4.14 -1.93 -11.12
CA TYR A 20 3.63 -1.15 -12.24
C TYR A 20 4.28 0.24 -12.30
N LEU A 21 4.60 0.68 -13.51
CA LEU A 21 5.11 2.03 -13.77
C LEU A 21 4.49 2.58 -15.05
N ASP A 22 3.93 3.78 -14.93
CA ASP A 22 3.55 4.62 -16.06
C ASP A 22 3.89 6.10 -15.79
N GLU A 23 3.32 7.00 -16.57
CA GLU A 23 3.53 8.45 -16.44
C GLU A 23 2.81 9.07 -15.22
N GLN A 24 1.90 8.33 -14.58
CA GLN A 24 1.04 8.82 -13.50
C GLN A 24 1.36 8.21 -12.14
N GLN A 25 1.95 7.00 -12.14
CA GLN A 25 2.23 6.28 -10.91
C GLN A 25 3.40 5.31 -11.03
N LEU A 26 4.02 5.04 -9.90
CA LEU A 26 4.87 3.90 -9.65
C LEU A 26 4.23 3.08 -8.52
N TYR A 27 3.93 1.83 -8.77
CA TYR A 27 3.60 0.84 -7.76
C TYR A 27 4.71 -0.19 -7.68
N ILE A 28 5.27 -0.37 -6.50
CA ILE A 28 6.29 -1.39 -6.24
C ILE A 28 5.78 -2.36 -5.18
N ASN A 29 5.74 -3.63 -5.54
CA ASN A 29 5.79 -4.73 -4.60
C ASN A 29 7.26 -5.18 -4.52
N PRO A 30 7.98 -4.91 -3.41
CA PRO A 30 9.45 -5.02 -3.36
C PRO A 30 9.96 -6.43 -3.61
N VAL A 31 9.21 -7.46 -3.25
CA VAL A 31 9.59 -8.85 -3.49
C VAL A 31 9.85 -9.16 -4.97
N ASN A 32 9.25 -8.39 -5.89
CA ASN A 32 9.41 -8.60 -7.32
C ASN A 32 10.70 -8.03 -7.90
N CYS A 33 11.31 -7.03 -7.26
CA CYS A 33 12.33 -6.23 -7.92
C CYS A 33 13.52 -5.83 -7.07
N PHE A 34 13.47 -5.93 -5.72
CA PHE A 34 14.62 -5.62 -4.90
C PHE A 34 15.55 -6.83 -4.74
N LEU A 35 16.85 -6.55 -4.68
CA LEU A 35 17.89 -7.54 -4.52
C LEU A 35 18.50 -7.46 -3.12
N TYR A 36 18.93 -8.60 -2.61
CA TYR A 36 19.71 -8.69 -1.37
C TYR A 36 20.88 -9.66 -1.52
N PRO A 37 21.99 -9.48 -0.78
CA PRO A 37 23.10 -10.42 -0.79
C PRO A 37 22.69 -11.73 -0.11
N GLN A 38 23.04 -12.85 -0.68
CA GLN A 38 22.79 -14.17 -0.09
C GLN A 38 23.36 -14.27 1.33
N ALA A 39 22.61 -14.84 2.25
CA ALA A 39 22.94 -15.00 3.67
C ALA A 39 23.19 -13.66 4.43
N GLN A 40 22.60 -12.55 3.92
CA GLN A 40 22.66 -11.23 4.56
C GLN A 40 21.27 -10.58 4.64
N GLU A 41 20.24 -11.38 4.74
CA GLU A 41 18.83 -10.96 4.80
C GLU A 41 18.55 -10.07 6.02
N ASN A 42 19.33 -10.24 7.10
CA ASN A 42 19.21 -9.48 8.35
C ASN A 42 19.93 -8.11 8.35
N LEU A 43 20.57 -7.73 7.25
CA LEU A 43 21.15 -6.39 7.13
C LEU A 43 20.03 -5.36 6.90
N GLY A 44 20.20 -4.17 7.48
CA GLY A 44 19.35 -3.04 7.19
C GLY A 44 19.52 -2.53 5.76
N PHE A 45 18.44 -2.05 5.17
CA PHE A 45 18.42 -1.46 3.83
C PHE A 45 17.99 0.00 3.90
N GLU A 46 18.71 0.84 3.17
CA GLU A 46 18.33 2.21 2.90
C GLU A 46 17.78 2.30 1.49
N ILE A 47 16.56 2.82 1.36
CA ILE A 47 15.89 3.02 0.07
C ILE A 47 15.79 4.52 -0.19
N GLN A 48 16.29 4.95 -1.34
CA GLN A 48 16.13 6.31 -1.84
C GLN A 48 15.38 6.26 -3.17
N LEU A 49 14.22 6.92 -3.23
CA LEU A 49 13.42 7.01 -4.44
C LEU A 49 13.69 8.33 -5.15
N HIS A 50 13.85 8.27 -6.47
CA HIS A 50 13.95 9.44 -7.35
C HIS A 50 12.64 9.57 -8.12
N LEU A 51 11.79 10.47 -7.66
CA LEU A 51 10.41 10.63 -8.13
C LEU A 51 10.19 12.03 -8.72
N PRO A 52 9.18 12.22 -9.59
CA PRO A 52 8.69 13.54 -9.94
C PRO A 52 8.34 14.36 -8.69
N ALA A 53 8.63 15.66 -8.69
CA ALA A 53 8.53 16.49 -7.49
C ALA A 53 7.12 16.62 -6.89
N HIS A 54 6.08 16.34 -7.70
CA HIS A 54 4.67 16.40 -7.28
C HIS A 54 4.10 15.04 -6.83
N TRP A 55 4.91 13.97 -6.87
CA TRP A 55 4.46 12.66 -6.43
C TRP A 55 4.62 12.50 -4.92
N GLU A 56 3.61 11.93 -4.29
CA GLU A 56 3.60 11.50 -2.90
C GLU A 56 3.82 9.99 -2.81
N ILE A 57 4.23 9.51 -1.64
CA ILE A 57 4.42 8.10 -1.35
C ILE A 57 3.37 7.64 -0.35
N ALA A 58 2.65 6.57 -0.67
CA ALA A 58 1.79 5.81 0.25
C ALA A 58 2.41 4.44 0.50
N SER A 59 2.61 4.07 1.76
CA SER A 59 3.22 2.82 2.21
C SER A 59 2.90 2.58 3.68
N GLY A 60 3.07 1.36 4.16
CA GLY A 60 3.21 1.07 5.59
C GLY A 60 4.57 1.52 6.18
N LEU A 61 5.55 1.86 5.33
CA LEU A 61 6.83 2.44 5.76
C LEU A 61 6.75 3.97 5.85
N HIS A 62 7.51 4.54 6.78
CA HIS A 62 7.67 5.99 6.87
C HIS A 62 8.78 6.46 5.93
N PHE A 63 8.42 7.33 4.98
CA PHE A 63 9.36 7.99 4.08
C PHE A 63 9.57 9.44 4.50
N GLN A 64 10.84 9.87 4.55
CA GLN A 64 11.24 11.25 4.76
C GLN A 64 12.11 11.70 3.58
N ALA A 65 11.69 12.74 2.85
CA ALA A 65 12.37 13.20 1.63
C ALA A 65 12.65 12.06 0.63
N ASN A 66 11.65 11.23 0.38
CA ASN A 66 11.71 10.04 -0.50
C ASN A 66 12.72 8.97 -0.06
N LYS A 67 13.09 8.96 1.22
CA LYS A 67 14.03 8.03 1.80
C LYS A 67 13.42 7.29 2.98
N THR A 68 13.72 6.00 3.09
CA THR A 68 13.36 5.19 4.26
C THR A 68 14.48 4.21 4.58
N VAL A 69 14.48 3.70 5.81
CA VAL A 69 15.39 2.65 6.27
C VAL A 69 14.55 1.53 6.85
N VAL A 70 14.86 0.32 6.47
CA VAL A 70 14.23 -0.91 6.99
C VAL A 70 15.26 -1.77 7.70
N ALA A 71 14.82 -2.56 8.67
CA ALA A 71 15.72 -3.33 9.53
C ALA A 71 16.36 -4.53 8.80
N ASN A 72 15.66 -5.12 7.84
CA ASN A 72 16.07 -6.31 7.11
C ASN A 72 15.34 -6.42 5.77
N PHE A 73 15.69 -7.45 4.96
CA PHE A 73 15.05 -7.68 3.67
C PHE A 73 13.59 -8.11 3.80
N ASP A 74 13.24 -8.89 4.83
CA ASP A 74 11.85 -9.35 5.03
C ASP A 74 10.92 -8.16 5.22
N GLN A 75 11.32 -7.19 6.05
CA GLN A 75 10.56 -5.95 6.22
C GLN A 75 10.44 -5.17 4.89
N LEU A 76 11.50 -5.11 4.10
CA LEU A 76 11.45 -4.46 2.79
C LEU A 76 10.52 -5.20 1.84
N ALA A 77 10.69 -6.53 1.71
CA ALA A 77 9.91 -7.37 0.81
C ALA A 77 8.41 -7.30 1.10
N ASP A 78 8.06 -7.15 2.38
CA ASP A 78 6.69 -7.07 2.89
C ASP A 78 6.16 -5.62 3.03
N SER A 79 6.76 -4.67 2.35
CA SER A 79 6.38 -3.25 2.45
C SER A 79 6.17 -2.62 1.07
N PRO A 80 5.06 -2.88 0.41
CA PRO A 80 4.73 -2.26 -0.86
C PRO A 80 4.52 -0.75 -0.72
N PHE A 81 4.70 -0.05 -1.84
CA PHE A 81 4.46 1.38 -1.89
C PHE A 81 3.92 1.84 -3.24
N ILE A 82 3.07 2.87 -3.19
CA ILE A 82 2.52 3.57 -4.32
C ILE A 82 3.09 4.98 -4.33
N CYS A 83 3.61 5.43 -5.47
CA CYS A 83 4.06 6.81 -5.67
C CYS A 83 3.26 7.43 -6.79
N SER A 84 2.57 8.54 -6.54
CA SER A 84 1.72 9.20 -7.51
C SER A 84 1.36 10.62 -7.07
N GLY A 85 1.06 11.49 -8.03
CA GLY A 85 0.44 12.79 -7.77
C GLY A 85 -1.08 12.74 -7.53
N GLN A 86 -1.69 11.54 -7.54
CA GLN A 86 -3.13 11.35 -7.43
C GLN A 86 -3.56 10.65 -6.13
N ILE A 87 -2.63 10.48 -5.19
CA ILE A 87 -2.92 9.86 -3.89
C ILE A 87 -3.81 10.80 -3.07
N GLN A 88 -4.91 10.26 -2.56
CA GLN A 88 -5.71 10.88 -1.52
C GLN A 88 -5.70 9.99 -0.29
N ARG A 89 -5.46 10.60 0.89
CA ARG A 89 -5.42 9.84 2.13
C ARG A 89 -6.22 10.50 3.24
N LYS A 90 -6.79 9.66 4.10
CA LYS A 90 -7.31 10.03 5.41
C LYS A 90 -7.00 8.94 6.42
N SER A 91 -7.07 9.30 7.70
CA SER A 91 -6.75 8.40 8.81
C SER A 91 -7.85 8.43 9.85
N TYR A 92 -7.95 7.36 10.62
CA TYR A 92 -8.79 7.24 11.80
C TYR A 92 -8.06 6.40 12.86
N GLU A 93 -8.55 6.42 14.08
CA GLU A 93 -7.97 5.68 15.21
C GLU A 93 -8.99 4.74 15.82
N VAL A 94 -8.54 3.53 16.16
CA VAL A 94 -9.28 2.54 16.95
C VAL A 94 -8.35 1.92 17.98
N ASN A 95 -8.71 2.01 19.26
CA ASN A 95 -8.00 1.40 20.38
C ASN A 95 -6.47 1.67 20.41
N GLY A 96 -6.05 2.88 20.01
CA GLY A 96 -4.64 3.26 19.98
C GLY A 96 -3.88 2.86 18.71
N THR A 97 -4.53 2.16 17.77
CA THR A 97 -3.97 1.89 16.44
C THR A 97 -4.45 2.94 15.45
N THR A 98 -3.53 3.51 14.69
CA THR A 98 -3.84 4.45 13.59
C THR A 98 -3.97 3.70 12.28
N PHE A 99 -5.11 3.89 11.62
CA PHE A 99 -5.39 3.33 10.31
C PHE A 99 -5.36 4.43 9.25
N HIS A 100 -4.58 4.22 8.19
CA HIS A 100 -4.49 5.09 7.04
C HIS A 100 -5.23 4.47 5.86
N ILE A 101 -6.08 5.23 5.19
CA ILE A 101 -6.70 4.82 3.94
C ILE A 101 -6.13 5.68 2.83
N CYS A 102 -5.44 5.06 1.88
CA CYS A 102 -4.82 5.72 0.75
C CYS A 102 -5.45 5.21 -0.54
N PHE A 103 -6.17 6.09 -1.24
CA PHE A 103 -6.66 5.81 -2.59
C PHE A 103 -5.73 6.41 -3.62
N ASN A 104 -5.35 5.63 -4.62
CA ASN A 104 -4.74 6.12 -5.83
C ASN A 104 -5.76 6.07 -6.98
N ASN A 105 -5.72 7.10 -7.86
CA ASN A 105 -6.58 7.20 -9.03
C ASN A 105 -8.09 7.31 -8.72
N GLN A 106 -8.43 8.03 -7.63
CA GLN A 106 -9.82 8.40 -7.29
C GLN A 106 -9.94 9.92 -7.10
N LYS A 107 -10.97 10.53 -7.73
CA LYS A 107 -11.17 11.99 -7.68
C LYS A 107 -12.22 12.42 -6.64
N GLN A 108 -13.25 11.61 -6.45
CA GLN A 108 -14.37 11.94 -5.57
C GLN A 108 -14.61 10.78 -4.60
N ILE A 109 -14.05 10.90 -3.42
CA ILE A 109 -14.16 9.89 -2.37
C ILE A 109 -15.17 10.36 -1.34
N PRO A 110 -16.22 9.57 -1.04
CA PRO A 110 -17.18 9.89 0.02
C PRO A 110 -16.57 9.61 1.39
N TRP A 111 -15.59 10.44 1.78
CA TRP A 111 -14.72 10.22 2.93
C TRP A 111 -15.46 9.98 4.25
N GLU A 112 -16.57 10.69 4.51
CA GLU A 112 -17.34 10.50 5.73
C GLU A 112 -17.82 9.05 5.85
N LYS A 113 -18.46 8.55 4.78
CA LYS A 113 -18.95 7.18 4.71
C LYS A 113 -17.81 6.15 4.77
N VAL A 114 -16.73 6.38 4.02
CA VAL A 114 -15.56 5.47 4.00
C VAL A 114 -14.95 5.35 5.39
N LEU A 115 -14.68 6.48 6.06
CA LEU A 115 -14.11 6.47 7.41
C LEU A 115 -15.01 5.79 8.43
N GLU A 116 -16.33 6.03 8.36
CA GLU A 116 -17.29 5.40 9.26
C GLU A 116 -17.31 3.88 9.08
N ASP A 117 -17.43 3.41 7.83
CA ASP A 117 -17.52 1.98 7.52
C ASP A 117 -16.20 1.22 7.81
N PHE A 118 -15.04 1.80 7.45
CA PHE A 118 -13.73 1.23 7.79
C PHE A 118 -13.52 1.18 9.31
N LYS A 119 -13.84 2.25 10.02
CA LYS A 119 -13.76 2.27 11.48
C LYS A 119 -14.66 1.21 12.12
N ARG A 120 -15.86 1.01 11.57
CA ARG A 120 -16.82 0.04 12.10
C ARG A 120 -16.31 -1.40 11.97
N PHE A 121 -15.80 -1.82 10.79
CA PHE A 121 -15.30 -3.18 10.66
C PHE A 121 -14.01 -3.41 11.44
N THR A 122 -13.08 -2.45 11.47
CA THR A 122 -11.84 -2.58 12.27
C THR A 122 -12.14 -2.62 13.77
N GLN A 123 -13.13 -1.86 14.26
CA GLN A 123 -13.58 -1.97 15.65
C GLN A 123 -14.12 -3.37 15.97
N GLN A 124 -14.91 -3.94 15.06
CA GLN A 124 -15.45 -5.28 15.25
C GLN A 124 -14.34 -6.34 15.24
N GLN A 125 -13.40 -6.26 14.30
CA GLN A 125 -12.26 -7.18 14.24
C GLN A 125 -11.41 -7.12 15.51
N ILE A 126 -11.08 -5.92 16.00
CA ILE A 126 -10.33 -5.75 17.24
C ILE A 126 -11.12 -6.28 18.43
N ALA A 127 -12.45 -6.12 18.47
CA ALA A 127 -13.29 -6.67 19.52
C ALA A 127 -13.30 -8.21 19.50
N ASP A 128 -13.25 -8.82 18.32
CA ASP A 128 -13.30 -10.27 18.16
C ASP A 128 -11.94 -10.93 18.42
N PHE A 129 -10.83 -10.28 18.04
CA PHE A 129 -9.47 -10.83 18.16
C PHE A 129 -8.65 -10.29 19.35
N GLY A 130 -9.13 -9.23 20.00
CA GLY A 130 -8.56 -8.65 21.22
C GLY A 130 -7.67 -7.43 20.97
N GLU A 131 -6.72 -7.51 20.06
CA GLU A 131 -5.79 -6.41 19.72
C GLU A 131 -5.45 -6.38 18.24
N PHE A 132 -4.91 -5.26 17.78
CA PHE A 132 -4.34 -5.16 16.44
C PHE A 132 -2.80 -5.29 16.55
N PRO A 133 -2.14 -6.09 15.69
CA PRO A 133 -0.74 -6.50 15.90
C PRO A 133 0.29 -5.40 15.69
N VAL A 134 -0.09 -4.27 15.06
CA VAL A 134 0.81 -3.16 14.75
C VAL A 134 0.19 -1.83 15.18
N PRO A 135 1.01 -0.81 15.55
CA PRO A 135 0.50 0.50 15.99
C PRO A 135 -0.07 1.34 14.84
N GLU A 136 0.36 1.09 13.61
CA GLU A 136 -0.13 1.76 12.40
C GLU A 136 -0.37 0.73 11.29
N PHE A 137 -1.46 0.91 10.54
CA PHE A 137 -1.80 0.06 9.40
C PHE A 137 -2.28 0.90 8.22
N THR A 138 -1.88 0.53 7.00
CA THR A 138 -2.19 1.29 5.79
C THR A 138 -2.93 0.45 4.75
N PHE A 139 -4.14 0.87 4.39
CA PHE A 139 -4.86 0.36 3.23
C PHE A 139 -4.39 1.12 1.98
N LEU A 140 -3.72 0.43 1.06
CA LEU A 140 -3.24 0.95 -0.22
C LEU A 140 -4.19 0.53 -1.32
N ILE A 141 -5.09 1.41 -1.74
CA ILE A 141 -6.18 1.07 -2.65
C ILE A 141 -5.87 1.64 -4.05
N GLN A 142 -5.61 0.75 -4.99
CA GLN A 142 -5.44 1.01 -6.41
C GLN A 142 -6.79 0.90 -7.13
N SER A 143 -7.35 2.04 -7.54
CA SER A 143 -8.56 2.03 -8.36
C SER A 143 -8.19 1.92 -9.83
N VAL A 144 -8.47 0.76 -10.42
CA VAL A 144 -8.06 0.42 -11.79
C VAL A 144 -9.19 0.64 -12.79
N PRO A 145 -8.91 0.90 -14.09
CA PRO A 145 -9.95 1.19 -15.08
C PRO A 145 -10.69 -0.04 -15.63
N TYR A 146 -10.28 -1.23 -15.25
CA TYR A 146 -10.83 -2.52 -15.68
C TYR A 146 -11.40 -3.29 -14.50
N ALA A 147 -12.14 -4.38 -14.77
CA ALA A 147 -12.65 -5.25 -13.73
C ALA A 147 -11.51 -5.94 -12.98
N ALA A 148 -11.43 -5.68 -11.68
CA ALA A 148 -10.44 -6.27 -10.78
C ALA A 148 -11.04 -6.38 -9.37
N TYR A 149 -10.69 -7.45 -8.70
CA TYR A 149 -10.99 -7.72 -7.29
C TYR A 149 -9.85 -8.57 -6.74
N HIS A 150 -8.84 -7.93 -6.16
CA HIS A 150 -7.65 -8.62 -5.68
C HIS A 150 -7.04 -7.84 -4.51
N GLY A 151 -6.77 -8.51 -3.38
CA GLY A 151 -6.03 -8.00 -2.25
C GLY A 151 -4.75 -8.81 -2.03
N VAL A 152 -3.79 -8.21 -1.34
CA VAL A 152 -2.59 -8.88 -0.83
C VAL A 152 -2.26 -8.26 0.52
N GLU A 153 -2.26 -9.12 1.53
CA GLU A 153 -1.94 -8.80 2.91
C GLU A 153 -0.44 -8.59 3.12
N HIS A 154 -0.09 -7.71 4.06
CA HIS A 154 1.25 -7.42 4.52
C HIS A 154 1.23 -7.11 6.02
N LEU A 155 2.37 -7.18 6.71
CA LEU A 155 2.46 -7.01 8.17
C LEU A 155 1.78 -5.72 8.68
N ASN A 156 1.98 -4.59 7.99
CA ASN A 156 1.48 -3.26 8.40
C ASN A 156 0.72 -2.52 7.31
N SER A 157 0.35 -3.23 6.25
CA SER A 157 -0.44 -2.67 5.15
C SER A 157 -1.15 -3.77 4.37
N THR A 158 -2.09 -3.39 3.55
CA THR A 158 -2.63 -4.23 2.49
C THR A 158 -2.68 -3.45 1.18
N VAL A 159 -2.49 -4.15 0.06
CA VAL A 159 -2.71 -3.58 -1.27
C VAL A 159 -3.97 -4.17 -1.87
N ILE A 160 -4.86 -3.30 -2.31
CA ILE A 160 -6.13 -3.68 -2.93
C ILE A 160 -6.17 -3.10 -4.34
N ALA A 161 -6.35 -3.95 -5.34
CA ALA A 161 -6.67 -3.57 -6.71
C ALA A 161 -8.16 -3.81 -6.95
N LEU A 162 -8.93 -2.73 -7.14
CA LEU A 162 -10.38 -2.79 -7.32
C LEU A 162 -10.81 -1.94 -8.51
N GLY A 163 -11.70 -2.47 -9.35
CA GLY A 163 -12.21 -1.77 -10.51
C GLY A 163 -13.39 -2.44 -11.20
N PRO A 164 -14.05 -1.70 -12.11
CA PRO A 164 -13.61 -0.41 -12.65
C PRO A 164 -13.73 0.76 -11.68
N SER A 165 -12.80 1.71 -11.77
CA SER A 165 -12.66 2.84 -10.83
C SER A 165 -13.90 3.71 -10.68
N SER A 166 -14.74 3.81 -11.74
CA SER A 166 -16.03 4.52 -11.71
C SER A 166 -17.07 3.88 -10.81
N GLU A 167 -16.90 2.62 -10.44
CA GLU A 167 -17.88 1.82 -9.68
C GLU A 167 -17.49 1.59 -8.21
N VAL A 168 -16.25 1.94 -7.82
CA VAL A 168 -15.70 1.68 -6.48
C VAL A 168 -16.60 2.20 -5.34
N PHE A 169 -17.21 3.37 -5.52
CA PHE A 169 -18.11 3.97 -4.51
C PHE A 169 -19.61 3.80 -4.82
N THR A 170 -19.94 2.96 -5.76
CA THR A 170 -21.34 2.63 -6.13
C THR A 170 -21.56 1.12 -6.07
N THR A 171 -21.53 0.43 -7.19
CA THR A 171 -21.80 -1.01 -7.29
C THR A 171 -20.76 -1.89 -6.63
N LEU A 172 -19.50 -1.44 -6.54
CA LEU A 172 -18.37 -2.18 -5.93
C LEU A 172 -18.05 -1.76 -4.48
N TYR A 173 -18.93 -0.98 -3.85
CA TYR A 173 -18.62 -0.50 -2.50
C TYR A 173 -18.62 -1.62 -1.45
N THR A 174 -19.50 -2.58 -1.59
CA THR A 174 -19.55 -3.76 -0.70
C THR A 174 -18.30 -4.63 -0.89
N GLU A 175 -17.85 -4.79 -2.12
CA GLU A 175 -16.61 -5.51 -2.47
C GLU A 175 -15.39 -4.80 -1.92
N LEU A 176 -15.34 -3.46 -1.95
CA LEU A 176 -14.29 -2.67 -1.30
C LEU A 176 -14.20 -2.99 0.19
N LEU A 177 -15.33 -2.93 0.88
CA LEU A 177 -15.38 -3.25 2.32
C LEU A 177 -15.04 -4.72 2.58
N GLY A 178 -15.55 -5.63 1.74
CA GLY A 178 -15.30 -7.06 1.84
C GLY A 178 -13.82 -7.39 1.73
N VAL A 179 -13.14 -6.96 0.66
CA VAL A 179 -11.70 -7.21 0.49
C VAL A 179 -10.89 -6.49 1.57
N SER A 180 -11.21 -5.23 1.93
CA SER A 180 -10.48 -4.50 2.96
C SER A 180 -10.60 -5.11 4.35
N SER A 181 -11.68 -5.81 4.65
CA SER A 181 -11.85 -6.50 5.92
C SER A 181 -11.34 -7.95 5.92
N HIS A 182 -11.03 -8.49 4.73
CA HIS A 182 -10.45 -9.83 4.58
C HIS A 182 -8.95 -9.79 4.78
N GLU A 183 -8.29 -8.86 4.10
CA GLU A 183 -6.84 -8.62 4.17
C GLU A 183 -6.40 -8.03 5.54
#